data_88a1e4a47c122237973d1e822176069b
#
_entry.id   88a1e4a47c122237973d1e822176069b
#
_cell.length_a   1.000
_cell.length_b   1.000
_cell.length_c   1.000
_cell.angle_alpha   90.00
_cell.angle_beta   90.00
_cell.angle_gamma   90.00
#
_symmetry.space_group_name_H-M   'P 1'
#
loop_
_entity.id
_entity.type
_entity.pdbx_description
1 polymer ?
#
loop_
_entity_poly.entity_id
_entity_poly.type
_entity_poly.pdbx_seq_one_letter_code
_entity_poly.pdbx_strand_id
1 'polypeptide(L)'
;DGAMDDHIQIKVSNMNIKDEQIQTLHPQPGKTNKKISLKKYAKIKKQLLAILSKKELTHTELMEALYEKVKDSFEGGVQWYGETVKLDLEARDIIERTNSKPEKYRLKKANP
;
A
#
# COMPACT_ATOMS: atom_id res chain seq x y z
N ASP A 1 25.88 24.86 -20.24
CA ASP A 1 26.03 25.49 -18.95
C ASP A 1 25.34 24.68 -17.87
N GLY A 2 25.71 24.96 -16.63
CA GLY A 2 25.28 24.14 -15.51
C GLY A 2 23.78 24.18 -15.25
N ALA A 3 23.16 25.33 -15.45
CA ALA A 3 21.74 25.48 -15.18
C ALA A 3 20.90 24.62 -16.11
N MET A 4 21.30 24.54 -17.35
CA MET A 4 20.58 23.72 -18.34
C MET A 4 20.75 22.25 -18.03
N ASP A 5 21.95 21.83 -17.65
CA ASP A 5 22.20 20.43 -17.29
C ASP A 5 21.40 20.05 -16.06
N ASP A 6 21.32 20.90 -15.08
CA ASP A 6 20.53 20.63 -13.87
C ASP A 6 19.06 20.45 -14.20
N HIS A 7 18.56 21.27 -15.07
CA HIS A 7 17.15 21.17 -15.49
C HIS A 7 16.89 19.81 -16.15
N ILE A 8 17.77 19.38 -17.03
CA ILE A 8 17.62 18.10 -17.71
C ILE A 8 17.66 16.94 -16.73
N GLN A 9 18.56 17.01 -15.75
CA GLN A 9 18.69 15.97 -14.76
C GLN A 9 17.43 15.84 -13.91
N ILE A 10 16.84 16.96 -13.51
CA ILE A 10 15.61 16.94 -12.74
C ILE A 10 14.50 16.26 -13.51
N LYS A 11 14.38 16.57 -14.80
CA LYS A 11 13.36 15.98 -15.64
C LYS A 11 13.50 14.46 -15.74
N VAL A 12 14.72 13.99 -15.93
CA VAL A 12 14.98 12.55 -16.02
C VAL A 12 14.66 11.87 -14.70
N SER A 13 15.02 12.48 -13.58
CA SER A 13 14.73 11.93 -12.27
C SER A 13 13.23 11.81 -12.04
N ASN A 14 12.47 12.80 -12.46
CA ASN A 14 11.01 12.75 -12.29
C ASN A 14 10.41 11.63 -13.12
N MET A 15 10.92 11.39 -14.30
CA MET A 15 10.45 10.29 -15.14
C MET A 15 10.75 8.95 -14.50
N ASN A 16 11.94 8.78 -13.93
CA ASN A 16 12.31 7.55 -13.25
C ASN A 16 11.42 7.29 -12.04
N ILE A 17 11.11 8.33 -11.27
CA ILE A 17 10.24 8.22 -10.13
C ILE A 17 8.85 7.77 -10.55
N LYS A 18 8.34 8.31 -11.65
CA LYS A 18 7.02 7.93 -12.17
C LYS A 18 6.94 6.45 -12.49
N ASP A 19 8.03 5.89 -13.00
CA ASP A 19 8.05 4.52 -13.48
C ASP A 19 8.54 3.52 -12.42
N GLU A 20 8.89 4.00 -11.23
CA GLU A 20 9.36 3.12 -10.19
C GLU A 20 8.29 2.15 -9.76
N GLN A 21 8.70 0.92 -9.51
CA GLN A 21 7.82 -0.13 -9.04
C GLN A 21 8.37 -0.73 -7.77
N ILE A 22 7.49 -1.36 -7.01
CA ILE A 22 7.87 -2.07 -5.80
C ILE A 22 7.41 -3.51 -5.92
N GLN A 23 8.26 -4.44 -5.54
CA GLN A 23 7.89 -5.84 -5.43
C GLN A 23 7.22 -6.03 -4.09
N THR A 24 5.91 -6.26 -4.11
CA THR A 24 5.18 -6.50 -2.87
C THR A 24 5.41 -7.92 -2.38
N LEU A 25 5.16 -8.15 -1.11
CA LEU A 25 5.42 -9.42 -0.45
C LEU A 25 4.13 -10.13 -0.07
N HIS A 26 4.24 -11.41 0.21
CA HIS A 26 3.13 -12.23 0.67
C HIS A 26 3.47 -12.77 2.07
N PRO A 27 2.52 -12.74 3.01
CA PRO A 27 2.81 -13.20 4.38
C PRO A 27 3.01 -14.70 4.49
N GLN A 28 2.49 -15.46 3.54
CA GLN A 28 2.62 -16.92 3.59
C GLN A 28 3.95 -17.34 2.94
N PRO A 29 4.77 -18.14 3.64
CA PRO A 29 6.05 -18.59 3.08
C PRO A 29 5.87 -19.32 1.76
N GLY A 30 6.77 -19.05 0.82
CA GLY A 30 6.72 -19.68 -0.49
C GLY A 30 5.79 -19.03 -1.51
N LYS A 31 4.97 -18.10 -1.09
CA LYS A 31 4.09 -17.38 -2.02
C LYS A 31 4.69 -16.04 -2.40
N THR A 32 4.37 -15.62 -3.62
CA THR A 32 4.83 -14.33 -4.13
C THR A 32 3.63 -13.39 -4.27
N ASN A 33 3.91 -12.11 -4.42
CA ASN A 33 2.90 -11.11 -4.62
C ASN A 33 3.27 -10.27 -5.85
N LYS A 34 2.47 -9.28 -6.18
CA LYS A 34 2.59 -8.55 -7.44
C LYS A 34 3.58 -7.40 -7.36
N LYS A 35 4.16 -7.08 -8.50
CA LYS A 35 4.99 -5.88 -8.64
C LYS A 35 4.10 -4.76 -9.13
N ILE A 36 4.06 -3.66 -8.40
CA ILE A 36 3.12 -2.57 -8.70
C ILE A 36 3.83 -1.21 -8.66
N SER A 37 3.15 -0.20 -9.19
CA SER A 37 3.65 1.16 -9.14
C SER A 37 3.92 1.58 -7.69
N LEU A 38 5.11 2.10 -7.43
CA LEU A 38 5.46 2.58 -6.10
C LEU A 38 4.54 3.71 -5.67
N LYS A 39 4.16 4.57 -6.60
CA LYS A 39 3.26 5.68 -6.30
C LYS A 39 1.88 5.19 -5.86
N LYS A 40 1.34 4.19 -6.54
CA LYS A 40 0.06 3.61 -6.17
C LYS A 40 0.16 2.85 -4.86
N TYR A 41 1.26 2.13 -4.67
CA TYR A 41 1.53 1.44 -3.41
C TYR A 41 1.50 2.41 -2.24
N ALA A 42 2.23 3.52 -2.35
CA ALA A 42 2.31 4.51 -1.27
C ALA A 42 0.94 5.11 -0.95
N LYS A 43 0.15 5.39 -1.97
CA LYS A 43 -1.17 5.98 -1.79
C LYS A 43 -2.10 5.02 -1.05
N ILE A 44 -2.15 3.77 -1.48
CA ILE A 44 -3.01 2.76 -0.86
C ILE A 44 -2.53 2.45 0.56
N LYS A 45 -1.23 2.29 0.75
CA LYS A 45 -0.66 2.04 2.07
C LYS A 45 -1.05 3.13 3.06
N LYS A 46 -0.90 4.39 2.66
CA LYS A 46 -1.25 5.51 3.53
C LYS A 46 -2.69 5.44 4.00
N GLN A 47 -3.61 5.13 3.08
CA GLN A 47 -5.02 5.07 3.42
C GLN A 47 -5.35 3.86 4.29
N LEU A 48 -4.77 2.70 4.00
CA LEU A 48 -4.99 1.53 4.83
C LEU A 48 -4.55 1.77 6.27
N LEU A 49 -3.36 2.36 6.45
CA LEU A 49 -2.86 2.65 7.78
C LEU A 49 -3.71 3.68 8.51
N ALA A 50 -4.17 4.70 7.80
CA ALA A 50 -5.05 5.71 8.39
C ALA A 50 -6.37 5.10 8.86
N ILE A 51 -6.95 4.22 8.04
CA ILE A 51 -8.21 3.56 8.38
C ILE A 51 -8.02 2.67 9.62
N LEU A 52 -6.98 1.85 9.61
CA LEU A 52 -6.73 0.90 10.70
C LEU A 52 -6.24 1.58 11.98
N SER A 53 -5.77 2.84 11.89
CA SER A 53 -5.39 3.57 13.10
C SER A 53 -6.60 3.90 13.96
N LYS A 54 -7.80 3.83 13.40
CA LYS A 54 -9.03 4.19 14.12
C LYS A 54 -9.73 2.97 14.71
N LYS A 55 -9.71 1.84 14.03
CA LYS A 55 -10.31 0.62 14.54
C LYS A 55 -9.93 -0.60 13.72
N GLU A 56 -10.11 -1.77 14.33
CA GLU A 56 -9.93 -3.04 13.65
C GLU A 56 -11.09 -3.28 12.69
N LEU A 57 -10.80 -3.85 11.54
CA LEU A 57 -11.83 -4.11 10.52
C LEU A 57 -11.61 -5.46 9.87
N THR A 58 -12.69 -6.09 9.45
CA THR A 58 -12.61 -7.30 8.62
C THR A 58 -12.07 -6.90 7.26
N HIS A 59 -11.67 -7.90 6.46
CA HIS A 59 -11.19 -7.64 5.11
C HIS A 59 -12.24 -6.85 4.31
N THR A 60 -13.48 -7.30 4.33
CA THR A 60 -14.55 -6.64 3.58
C THR A 60 -14.74 -5.20 4.02
N GLU A 61 -14.81 -4.97 5.33
CA GLU A 61 -14.97 -3.62 5.86
C GLU A 61 -13.79 -2.73 5.48
N LEU A 62 -12.58 -3.27 5.54
CA LEU A 62 -11.38 -2.52 5.19
C LEU A 62 -11.38 -2.12 3.72
N MET A 63 -11.75 -3.06 2.83
CA MET A 63 -11.82 -2.77 1.41
C MET A 63 -12.89 -1.75 1.08
N GLU A 64 -14.04 -1.81 1.75
CA GLU A 64 -15.09 -0.82 1.56
C GLU A 64 -14.67 0.56 2.02
N ALA A 65 -14.02 0.64 3.19
CA ALA A 65 -13.54 1.91 3.70
C ALA A 65 -12.46 2.51 2.79
N LEU A 66 -11.58 1.66 2.27
CA LEU A 66 -10.55 2.10 1.35
C LEU A 66 -11.18 2.66 0.07
N TYR A 67 -12.15 1.94 -0.48
CA TYR A 67 -12.83 2.38 -1.70
C TYR A 67 -13.42 3.77 -1.53
N GLU A 68 -14.12 4.01 -0.42
CA GLU A 68 -14.71 5.31 -0.16
C GLU A 68 -13.68 6.43 -0.07
N LYS A 69 -12.50 6.11 0.42
CA LYS A 69 -11.43 7.10 0.56
C LYS A 69 -10.78 7.48 -0.76
N VAL A 70 -10.65 6.53 -1.69
CA VAL A 70 -9.82 6.77 -2.89
C VAL A 70 -10.58 6.71 -4.21
N LYS A 71 -11.85 6.38 -4.21
CA LYS A 71 -12.61 6.12 -5.45
C LYS A 71 -12.53 7.25 -6.48
N ASP A 72 -12.46 8.50 -6.04
CA ASP A 72 -12.46 9.64 -6.94
C ASP A 72 -11.06 10.09 -7.37
N SER A 73 -10.02 9.49 -6.82
CA SER A 73 -8.66 9.95 -7.07
C SER A 73 -7.68 8.83 -7.40
N PHE A 74 -8.14 7.59 -7.47
CA PHE A 74 -7.26 6.45 -7.73
C PHE A 74 -7.60 5.80 -9.06
N GLU A 75 -6.59 5.64 -9.91
CA GLU A 75 -6.75 4.93 -11.18
C GLU A 75 -6.38 3.47 -10.98
N GLY A 76 -7.31 2.57 -11.31
CA GLY A 76 -7.10 1.14 -11.19
C GLY A 76 -8.12 0.51 -10.26
N GLY A 77 -8.07 -0.80 -10.14
CA GLY A 77 -8.99 -1.54 -9.27
C GLY A 77 -8.63 -1.36 -7.80
N VAL A 78 -9.46 -0.61 -7.09
CA VAL A 78 -9.18 -0.32 -5.68
C VAL A 78 -9.06 -1.59 -4.86
N GLN A 79 -9.97 -2.55 -5.05
CA GLN A 79 -9.92 -3.80 -4.30
C GLN A 79 -8.67 -4.60 -4.63
N TRP A 80 -8.30 -4.66 -5.90
CA TRP A 80 -7.11 -5.40 -6.31
C TRP A 80 -5.84 -4.82 -5.67
N TYR A 81 -5.69 -3.49 -5.77
CA TYR A 81 -4.53 -2.84 -5.15
C TYR A 81 -4.60 -2.91 -3.63
N GLY A 82 -5.80 -2.77 -3.09
CA GLY A 82 -6.00 -2.86 -1.64
C GLY A 82 -5.56 -4.20 -1.09
N GLU A 83 -5.96 -5.29 -1.73
CA GLU A 83 -5.56 -6.60 -1.27
C GLU A 83 -4.07 -6.84 -1.44
N THR A 84 -3.52 -6.42 -2.57
CA THR A 84 -2.08 -6.57 -2.83
C THR A 84 -1.24 -5.86 -1.76
N VAL A 85 -1.60 -4.62 -1.45
CA VAL A 85 -0.87 -3.84 -0.45
C VAL A 85 -1.12 -4.37 0.95
N LYS A 86 -2.35 -4.80 1.25
CA LYS A 86 -2.66 -5.38 2.56
C LYS A 86 -1.78 -6.61 2.85
N LEU A 87 -1.66 -7.50 1.88
CA LEU A 87 -0.81 -8.68 2.04
C LEU A 87 0.64 -8.29 2.26
N ASP A 88 1.11 -7.28 1.54
CA ASP A 88 2.47 -6.78 1.71
C ASP A 88 2.70 -6.22 3.11
N LEU A 89 1.74 -5.45 3.62
CA LEU A 89 1.85 -4.88 4.96
C LEU A 89 1.85 -5.97 6.03
N GLU A 90 1.08 -7.04 5.83
CA GLU A 90 1.12 -8.19 6.73
C GLU A 90 2.50 -8.84 6.70
N ALA A 91 3.04 -9.04 5.49
CA ALA A 91 4.35 -9.69 5.33
C ALA A 91 5.46 -8.88 5.98
N ARG A 92 5.32 -7.56 6.01
CA ARG A 92 6.32 -6.66 6.62
C ARG A 92 6.06 -6.42 8.11
N ASP A 93 5.06 -7.09 8.68
CA ASP A 93 4.71 -6.94 10.09
C ASP A 93 4.25 -5.53 10.47
N ILE A 94 3.65 -4.83 9.53
CA ILE A 94 3.09 -3.50 9.77
C ILE A 94 1.66 -3.61 10.26
N ILE A 95 0.92 -4.61 9.74
CA ILE A 95 -0.42 -4.94 10.21
C ILE A 95 -0.46 -6.43 10.57
N GLU A 96 -1.46 -6.83 11.33
CA GLU A 96 -1.62 -8.23 11.73
C GLU A 96 -3.09 -8.60 11.76
N ARG A 97 -3.35 -9.91 11.72
CA ARG A 97 -4.70 -10.45 11.85
C ARG A 97 -5.01 -10.74 13.31
N THR A 98 -6.27 -10.58 13.68
CA THR A 98 -6.72 -10.93 15.02
C THR A 98 -7.14 -12.40 15.04
N ASN A 99 -7.31 -12.95 16.25
CA ASN A 99 -7.82 -14.30 16.40
C ASN A 99 -9.34 -14.35 16.53
N SER A 100 -10.00 -13.24 16.25
CA SER A 100 -11.46 -13.16 16.36
C SER A 100 -12.16 -13.82 15.18
N LYS A 101 -13.44 -14.07 15.32
CA LYS A 101 -14.31 -14.55 14.25
C LYS A 101 -15.49 -13.60 14.13
N PRO A 102 -15.62 -12.89 12.99
CA PRO A 102 -14.74 -12.94 11.84
C PRO A 102 -13.37 -12.34 12.14
N GLU A 103 -12.38 -12.80 11.37
CA GLU A 103 -11.01 -12.31 11.47
C GLU A 103 -10.95 -10.84 11.08
N LYS A 104 -10.18 -10.06 11.81
CA LYS A 104 -10.00 -8.63 11.55
C LYS A 104 -8.53 -8.30 11.36
N TYR A 105 -8.29 -7.12 10.85
CA TYR A 105 -6.94 -6.59 10.65
C TYR A 105 -6.75 -5.36 11.53
N ARG A 106 -5.53 -5.19 12.01
CA ARG A 106 -5.19 -4.05 12.86
C ARG A 106 -3.72 -3.71 12.69
N LEU A 107 -3.36 -2.49 13.09
CA LEU A 107 -1.95 -2.12 13.09
C LEU A 107 -1.23 -2.95 14.13
N LYS A 108 -0.03 -3.42 13.78
CA LYS A 108 0.78 -4.16 14.73
C LYS A 108 1.47 -3.16 15.66
N LYS A 109 1.34 -3.39 16.96
CA LYS A 109 1.94 -2.51 17.94
C LYS A 109 3.45 -2.70 17.95
N ALA A 110 4.18 -1.57 18.02
CA ALA A 110 5.61 -1.64 18.18
C ALA A 110 5.93 -2.22 19.56
N ASN A 111 6.94 -3.08 19.60
CA ASN A 111 7.38 -3.60 20.89
C ASN A 111 8.08 -2.50 21.67
N PRO A 112 7.79 -2.39 22.97
CA PRO A 112 8.47 -1.38 23.81
C PRO A 112 9.96 -1.67 23.96
#